data_07e8e8a8fd1e1562c37d0ccfc76f75a7
#
_entry.id   07e8e8a8fd1e1562c37d0ccfc76f75a7
#
_cell.length_a   1.000
_cell.length_b   1.000
_cell.length_c   1.000
_cell.angle_alpha   90.00
_cell.angle_beta   90.00
_cell.angle_gamma   90.00
#
_symmetry.space_group_name_H-M   'P 1'
#
loop_
_entity.id
_entity.type
_entity.pdbx_description
1 polymer ?
#
loop_
_entity_poly.entity_id
_entity_poly.type
_entity_poly.pdbx_seq_one_letter_code
_entity_poly.pdbx_strand_id
1 'polypeptide(L)'
;MLRPFPSQRRAGIASVRGFTLIELMITCACVAILAAIAVASYEFAIVKTRRGAAQACLTDSAQFMERWYTTHLTYAGAPDPSCGSEVGNHYAIAFAGTPDGTSYTLRISPQGRQAEVETKCGAMTLNQAGQKSAATTECWK
;
A
#
# COMPACT_ATOMS: atom_id res chain seq x y z
N MET A 1 -46.99 49.69 -50.08
CA MET A 1 -47.25 48.52 -49.17
C MET A 1 -46.01 48.27 -48.35
N LEU A 2 -45.97 48.77 -47.11
CA LEU A 2 -44.87 48.62 -46.19
C LEU A 2 -45.19 47.43 -45.25
N ARG A 3 -44.31 46.38 -45.22
CA ARG A 3 -44.44 45.23 -44.32
C ARG A 3 -43.89 45.62 -42.95
N PRO A 4 -44.59 45.34 -41.84
CA PRO A 4 -44.04 45.57 -40.49
C PRO A 4 -42.95 44.56 -40.14
N PHE A 5 -41.88 45.07 -39.56
CA PHE A 5 -40.79 44.26 -39.02
C PHE A 5 -41.24 43.46 -37.76
N PRO A 6 -40.87 42.19 -37.62
CA PRO A 6 -41.21 41.44 -36.42
C PRO A 6 -40.39 41.94 -35.22
N SER A 7 -41.10 42.25 -34.13
CA SER A 7 -40.50 42.61 -32.83
C SER A 7 -39.66 41.47 -32.28
N GLN A 8 -38.37 41.69 -32.09
CA GLN A 8 -37.50 40.79 -31.39
C GLN A 8 -37.90 40.69 -29.91
N ARG A 9 -38.35 39.50 -29.49
CA ARG A 9 -38.54 39.19 -28.08
C ARG A 9 -37.16 39.20 -27.39
N ARG A 10 -36.96 40.12 -26.46
CA ARG A 10 -35.81 40.12 -25.57
C ARG A 10 -35.86 38.84 -24.74
N ALA A 11 -34.88 37.94 -24.99
CA ALA A 11 -34.64 36.80 -24.13
C ALA A 11 -34.33 37.33 -22.73
N GLY A 12 -35.14 36.93 -21.74
CA GLY A 12 -34.95 37.30 -20.35
C GLY A 12 -33.61 36.73 -19.89
N ILE A 13 -32.71 37.59 -19.40
CA ILE A 13 -31.46 37.20 -18.77
C ILE A 13 -31.86 36.41 -17.53
N ALA A 14 -31.65 35.08 -17.54
CA ALA A 14 -31.82 34.25 -16.35
C ALA A 14 -30.91 34.80 -15.25
N SER A 15 -31.51 35.19 -14.14
CA SER A 15 -30.81 35.67 -12.94
C SER A 15 -29.90 34.56 -12.46
N VAL A 16 -28.58 34.69 -12.63
CA VAL A 16 -27.57 33.80 -12.06
C VAL A 16 -27.54 34.10 -10.56
N ARG A 17 -28.10 33.21 -9.77
CA ARG A 17 -28.02 33.28 -8.31
C ARG A 17 -26.56 33.03 -7.90
N GLY A 18 -25.90 34.01 -7.30
CA GLY A 18 -24.60 33.86 -6.71
C GLY A 18 -24.67 33.06 -5.40
N PHE A 19 -23.59 32.39 -5.07
CA PHE A 19 -23.44 31.69 -3.79
C PHE A 19 -23.47 32.69 -2.60
N THR A 20 -24.11 32.28 -1.52
CA THR A 20 -24.08 33.05 -0.27
C THR A 20 -22.80 32.77 0.50
N LEU A 21 -22.34 33.74 1.29
CA LEU A 21 -21.14 33.56 2.13
C LEU A 21 -21.31 32.40 3.12
N ILE A 22 -22.51 32.24 3.68
CA ILE A 22 -22.82 31.14 4.63
C ILE A 22 -22.74 29.77 3.96
N GLU A 23 -23.21 29.66 2.70
CA GLU A 23 -23.16 28.41 1.94
C GLU A 23 -21.71 28.00 1.68
N LEU A 24 -20.84 28.95 1.35
CA LEU A 24 -19.42 28.72 1.16
C LEU A 24 -18.74 28.27 2.48
N MET A 25 -19.10 28.88 3.61
CA MET A 25 -18.57 28.49 4.91
C MET A 25 -18.98 27.06 5.30
N ILE A 26 -20.24 26.69 5.07
CA ILE A 26 -20.73 25.33 5.35
C ILE A 26 -20.05 24.31 4.43
N THR A 27 -19.92 24.58 3.15
CA THR A 27 -19.25 23.67 2.21
C THR A 27 -17.79 23.47 2.57
N CYS A 28 -17.05 24.55 2.91
CA CYS A 28 -15.67 24.44 3.37
C CYS A 28 -15.54 23.60 4.65
N ALA A 29 -16.45 23.78 5.61
CA ALA A 29 -16.46 22.99 6.86
C ALA A 29 -16.71 21.50 6.58
N CYS A 30 -17.68 21.17 5.73
CA CYS A 30 -17.96 19.79 5.36
C CYS A 30 -16.78 19.12 4.63
N VAL A 31 -16.16 19.84 3.67
CA VAL A 31 -14.99 19.33 2.95
C VAL A 31 -13.81 19.10 3.90
N ALA A 32 -13.57 20.01 4.84
CA ALA A 32 -12.49 19.85 5.82
C ALA A 32 -12.67 18.60 6.70
N ILE A 33 -13.89 18.32 7.17
CA ILE A 33 -14.18 17.13 7.97
C ILE A 33 -13.97 15.85 7.13
N LEU A 34 -14.48 15.81 5.91
CA LEU A 34 -14.32 14.66 5.02
C LEU A 34 -12.84 14.43 4.67
N ALA A 35 -12.09 15.48 4.40
CA ALA A 35 -10.65 15.39 4.12
C ALA A 35 -9.87 14.82 5.31
N ALA A 36 -10.19 15.23 6.54
CA ALA A 36 -9.53 14.71 7.74
C ALA A 36 -9.71 13.19 7.89
N ILE A 37 -10.92 12.68 7.66
CA ILE A 37 -11.19 11.23 7.71
C ILE A 37 -10.48 10.49 6.56
N ALA A 38 -10.47 11.06 5.36
CA ALA A 38 -9.85 10.46 4.18
C ALA A 38 -8.34 10.28 4.35
N VAL A 39 -7.63 11.26 4.91
CA VAL A 39 -6.18 11.19 5.14
C VAL A 39 -5.81 10.04 6.10
N ALA A 40 -6.52 9.92 7.22
CA ALA A 40 -6.25 8.86 8.19
C ALA A 40 -6.48 7.46 7.59
N SER A 41 -7.56 7.27 6.83
CA SER A 41 -7.87 6.01 6.15
C SER A 41 -6.84 5.66 5.08
N TYR A 42 -6.33 6.66 4.37
CA TYR A 42 -5.33 6.50 3.32
C TYR A 42 -3.99 6.01 3.87
N GLU A 43 -3.49 6.59 4.97
CA GLU A 43 -2.25 6.13 5.61
C GLU A 43 -2.34 4.67 6.05
N PHE A 44 -3.45 4.27 6.65
CA PHE A 44 -3.68 2.88 7.04
C PHE A 44 -3.68 1.92 5.83
N ALA A 45 -4.31 2.32 4.73
CA ALA A 45 -4.34 1.54 3.50
C ALA A 45 -2.93 1.36 2.90
N ILE A 46 -2.10 2.41 2.89
CA ILE A 46 -0.72 2.37 2.41
C ILE A 46 0.12 1.38 3.24
N VAL A 47 0.06 1.46 4.56
CA VAL A 47 0.81 0.55 5.45
C VAL A 47 0.45 -0.90 5.14
N LYS A 48 -0.84 -1.20 5.00
CA LYS A 48 -1.34 -2.53 4.68
C LYS A 48 -0.90 -3.01 3.28
N THR A 49 -0.92 -2.14 2.29
CA THR A 49 -0.50 -2.46 0.92
C THR A 49 1.00 -2.77 0.87
N ARG A 50 1.84 -1.96 1.53
CA ARG A 50 3.28 -2.20 1.63
C ARG A 50 3.59 -3.52 2.33
N ARG A 51 2.84 -3.87 3.38
CA ARG A 51 2.96 -5.18 4.03
C ARG A 51 2.62 -6.32 3.05
N GLY A 52 1.55 -6.20 2.27
CA GLY A 52 1.20 -7.16 1.23
C GLY A 52 2.32 -7.35 0.21
N ALA A 53 2.94 -6.27 -0.25
CA ALA A 53 4.08 -6.32 -1.16
C ALA A 53 5.31 -7.00 -0.51
N ALA A 54 5.56 -6.75 0.78
CA ALA A 54 6.62 -7.42 1.54
C ALA A 54 6.37 -8.94 1.66
N GLN A 55 5.13 -9.37 1.88
CA GLN A 55 4.74 -10.78 1.91
C GLN A 55 4.93 -11.46 0.54
N ALA A 56 4.60 -10.76 -0.53
CA ALA A 56 4.83 -11.25 -1.90
C ALA A 56 6.33 -11.45 -2.14
N CYS A 57 7.18 -10.46 -1.80
CA CYS A 57 8.62 -10.60 -1.92
C CYS A 57 9.17 -11.77 -1.09
N LEU A 58 8.67 -11.97 0.13
CA LEU A 58 9.08 -13.09 0.98
C LEU A 58 8.72 -14.45 0.35
N THR A 59 7.55 -14.53 -0.28
CA THR A 59 7.08 -15.72 -0.98
C THR A 59 7.89 -15.98 -2.25
N ASP A 60 8.20 -14.94 -3.03
CA ASP A 60 9.03 -15.04 -4.23
C ASP A 60 10.46 -15.49 -3.88
N SER A 61 11.01 -14.95 -2.78
CA SER A 61 12.31 -15.37 -2.26
C SER A 61 12.30 -16.83 -1.80
N ALA A 62 11.22 -17.30 -1.17
CA ALA A 62 11.07 -18.72 -0.82
C ALA A 62 11.03 -19.60 -2.08
N GLN A 63 10.28 -19.22 -3.11
CA GLN A 63 10.28 -19.94 -4.38
C GLN A 63 11.66 -19.98 -5.06
N PHE A 64 12.42 -18.91 -4.93
CA PHE A 64 13.81 -18.90 -5.39
C PHE A 64 14.65 -19.93 -4.63
N MET A 65 14.52 -20.03 -3.30
CA MET A 65 15.22 -21.01 -2.48
C MET A 65 14.87 -22.45 -2.87
N GLU A 66 13.61 -22.74 -3.20
CA GLU A 66 13.21 -24.07 -3.69
C GLU A 66 13.84 -24.39 -5.05
N ARG A 67 13.90 -23.42 -5.97
CA ARG A 67 14.62 -23.59 -7.24
C ARG A 67 16.12 -23.80 -7.03
N TRP A 68 16.73 -23.07 -6.11
CA TRP A 68 18.12 -23.27 -5.72
C TRP A 68 18.37 -24.70 -5.24
N TYR A 69 17.51 -25.20 -4.34
CA TYR A 69 17.59 -26.56 -3.81
C TYR A 69 17.48 -27.63 -4.90
N THR A 70 16.65 -27.46 -5.91
CA THR A 70 16.51 -28.43 -7.00
C THR A 70 17.78 -28.61 -7.81
N THR A 71 18.65 -27.62 -7.85
CA THR A 71 19.92 -27.65 -8.61
C THR A 71 21.13 -28.00 -7.74
N HIS A 72 21.14 -27.63 -6.47
CA HIS A 72 22.30 -27.77 -5.57
C HIS A 72 22.09 -28.83 -4.49
N LEU A 73 20.87 -29.31 -4.29
CA LEU A 73 20.46 -30.27 -3.24
C LEU A 73 20.82 -29.78 -1.82
N THR A 74 20.95 -28.47 -1.65
CA THR A 74 21.25 -27.81 -0.37
C THR A 74 20.78 -26.34 -0.44
N TYR A 75 20.39 -25.76 0.70
CA TYR A 75 20.17 -24.34 0.81
C TYR A 75 21.43 -23.56 1.22
N ALA A 76 22.46 -24.28 1.70
CA ALA A 76 23.72 -23.65 2.05
C ALA A 76 24.38 -22.98 0.84
N GLY A 77 24.87 -21.76 1.03
CA GLY A 77 25.51 -20.98 -0.03
C GLY A 77 24.55 -20.32 -1.00
N ALA A 78 23.25 -20.35 -0.73
CA ALA A 78 22.30 -19.57 -1.50
C ALA A 78 22.60 -18.06 -1.36
N PRO A 79 22.42 -17.28 -2.45
CA PRO A 79 22.63 -15.84 -2.39
C PRO A 79 21.60 -15.16 -1.46
N ASP A 80 22.00 -14.02 -0.90
CA ASP A 80 21.13 -13.25 -0.03
C ASP A 80 19.85 -12.82 -0.76
N PRO A 81 18.70 -12.96 -0.08
CA PRO A 81 17.43 -12.55 -0.67
C PRO A 81 17.39 -11.02 -0.86
N SER A 82 16.77 -10.58 -1.93
CA SER A 82 16.57 -9.15 -2.19
C SER A 82 15.18 -8.88 -2.74
N CYS A 83 14.60 -7.77 -2.31
CA CYS A 83 13.35 -7.26 -2.84
C CYS A 83 13.61 -6.09 -3.82
N GLY A 84 12.71 -5.87 -4.75
CA GLY A 84 12.75 -4.67 -5.58
C GLY A 84 12.74 -3.38 -4.75
N SER A 85 13.19 -2.29 -5.34
CA SER A 85 13.37 -0.99 -4.65
C SER A 85 12.10 -0.48 -3.96
N GLU A 86 10.92 -0.74 -4.52
CA GLU A 86 9.64 -0.35 -3.88
C GLU A 86 9.43 -0.99 -2.51
N VAL A 87 9.75 -2.28 -2.39
CA VAL A 87 9.68 -2.99 -1.10
C VAL A 87 10.89 -2.64 -0.26
N GLY A 88 12.08 -2.63 -0.85
CA GLY A 88 13.35 -2.37 -0.18
C GLY A 88 13.44 -1.01 0.52
N ASN A 89 12.67 -0.01 0.07
CA ASN A 89 12.60 1.29 0.76
C ASN A 89 11.82 1.24 2.10
N HIS A 90 11.00 0.21 2.30
CA HIS A 90 10.10 0.09 3.45
C HIS A 90 10.32 -1.15 4.30
N TYR A 91 10.94 -2.18 3.73
CA TYR A 91 11.21 -3.45 4.38
C TYR A 91 12.59 -3.97 4.01
N ALA A 92 13.31 -4.49 4.98
CA ALA A 92 14.56 -5.22 4.79
C ALA A 92 14.29 -6.72 4.84
N ILE A 93 14.77 -7.47 3.83
CA ILE A 93 14.72 -8.93 3.80
C ILE A 93 16.12 -9.49 4.08
N ALA A 94 16.19 -10.57 4.84
CA ALA A 94 17.43 -11.30 5.14
C ALA A 94 17.10 -12.73 5.56
N PHE A 95 18.11 -13.58 5.64
CA PHE A 95 17.99 -14.85 6.34
C PHE A 95 17.92 -14.62 7.86
N ALA A 96 17.06 -15.37 8.53
CA ALA A 96 17.04 -15.45 10.00
C ALA A 96 17.93 -16.63 10.44
N GLY A 97 19.23 -16.42 10.48
CA GLY A 97 20.24 -17.46 10.64
C GLY A 97 20.89 -17.82 9.31
N THR A 98 21.83 -18.76 9.33
CA THR A 98 22.51 -19.24 8.12
C THR A 98 21.75 -20.41 7.52
N PRO A 99 21.39 -20.39 6.23
CA PRO A 99 20.81 -21.55 5.55
C PRO A 99 21.75 -22.76 5.63
N ASP A 100 21.19 -23.92 5.88
CA ASP A 100 21.94 -25.18 5.95
C ASP A 100 21.59 -26.14 4.81
N GLY A 101 21.96 -27.42 4.92
CA GLY A 101 21.70 -28.42 3.89
C GLY A 101 20.22 -28.67 3.62
N THR A 102 19.35 -28.45 4.61
CA THR A 102 17.94 -28.88 4.57
C THR A 102 16.94 -27.81 5.02
N SER A 103 17.42 -26.71 5.58
CA SER A 103 16.55 -25.69 6.16
C SER A 103 17.01 -24.26 5.89
N TYR A 104 16.06 -23.38 5.81
CA TYR A 104 16.25 -21.93 5.81
C TYR A 104 15.07 -21.23 6.50
N THR A 105 15.30 -20.04 6.95
CA THR A 105 14.24 -19.15 7.40
C THR A 105 14.50 -17.76 6.82
N LEU A 106 13.57 -17.27 6.03
CA LEU A 106 13.56 -15.90 5.54
C LEU A 106 12.86 -15.00 6.56
N ARG A 107 13.38 -13.81 6.74
CA ARG A 107 12.81 -12.78 7.59
C ARG A 107 12.71 -11.47 6.83
N ILE A 108 11.56 -10.82 6.92
CA ILE A 108 11.36 -9.47 6.41
C ILE A 108 10.93 -8.57 7.56
N SER A 109 11.60 -7.43 7.70
CA SER A 109 11.40 -6.50 8.82
C SER A 109 11.07 -5.12 8.27
N PRO A 110 10.05 -4.42 8.81
CA PRO A 110 9.77 -3.05 8.42
C PRO A 110 10.93 -2.14 8.81
N GLN A 111 11.19 -1.11 8.00
CA GLN A 111 12.24 -0.12 8.24
C GLN A 111 11.76 1.30 8.01
N GLY A 112 12.49 2.29 8.56
CA GLY A 112 12.16 3.70 8.46
C GLY A 112 10.74 4.00 8.97
N ARG A 113 10.01 4.86 8.28
CA ARG A 113 8.64 5.23 8.66
C ARG A 113 7.69 4.02 8.73
N GLN A 114 7.91 2.98 7.91
CA GLN A 114 7.08 1.78 7.98
C GLN A 114 7.21 1.09 9.35
N ALA A 115 8.39 1.06 9.94
CA ALA A 115 8.62 0.47 11.27
C ALA A 115 7.92 1.25 12.38
N GLU A 116 7.79 2.57 12.23
CA GLU A 116 7.10 3.42 13.21
C GLU A 116 5.60 3.22 13.22
N VAL A 117 4.99 3.01 12.05
CA VAL A 117 3.53 2.90 11.88
C VAL A 117 3.03 1.45 11.92
N GLU A 118 3.89 0.47 11.62
CA GLU A 118 3.58 -0.96 11.59
C GLU A 118 3.78 -1.63 12.97
N THR A 119 3.13 -1.09 13.99
CA THR A 119 3.33 -1.58 15.37
C THR A 119 2.72 -2.96 15.65
N LYS A 120 1.70 -3.37 14.86
CA LYS A 120 0.97 -4.63 15.10
C LYS A 120 1.68 -5.86 14.56
N CYS A 121 2.31 -5.76 13.40
CA CYS A 121 2.76 -6.93 12.66
C CYS A 121 4.29 -7.12 12.70
N GLY A 122 5.05 -6.03 12.76
CA GLY A 122 6.49 -6.09 12.90
C GLY A 122 7.17 -6.95 11.83
N ALA A 123 8.16 -7.71 12.25
CA ALA A 123 8.87 -8.64 11.39
C ALA A 123 8.03 -9.89 11.09
N MET A 124 8.12 -10.38 9.86
CA MET A 124 7.47 -11.62 9.41
C MET A 124 8.51 -12.62 8.93
N THR A 125 8.25 -13.90 9.11
CA THR A 125 9.16 -14.97 8.67
C THR A 125 8.44 -16.03 7.85
N LEU A 126 9.21 -16.70 6.99
CA LEU A 126 8.76 -17.82 6.18
C LEU A 126 9.91 -18.84 6.11
N ASN A 127 9.64 -20.11 6.39
CA ASN A 127 10.64 -21.16 6.32
C ASN A 127 10.39 -22.14 5.15
N GLN A 128 11.31 -23.11 4.97
CA GLN A 128 11.25 -24.13 3.93
C GLN A 128 10.00 -25.04 3.99
N ALA A 129 9.36 -25.15 5.13
CA ALA A 129 8.11 -25.91 5.28
C ALA A 129 6.87 -25.06 4.96
N GLY A 130 7.06 -23.82 4.48
CA GLY A 130 5.96 -22.88 4.22
C GLY A 130 5.32 -22.33 5.49
N GLN A 131 5.95 -22.52 6.65
CA GLN A 131 5.42 -22.00 7.91
C GLN A 131 5.65 -20.50 7.99
N LYS A 132 4.56 -19.79 8.17
CA LYS A 132 4.49 -18.33 8.29
C LYS A 132 4.42 -17.93 9.75
N SER A 133 5.25 -16.98 10.17
CA SER A 133 5.17 -16.39 11.51
C SER A 133 5.21 -14.87 11.46
N ALA A 134 4.49 -14.24 12.35
CA ALA A 134 4.46 -12.80 12.59
C ALA A 134 4.03 -12.57 14.04
N ALA A 135 4.00 -11.31 14.48
CA ALA A 135 3.55 -10.96 15.83
C ALA A 135 2.11 -11.41 16.11
N THR A 136 1.24 -11.40 15.11
CA THR A 136 -0.14 -11.92 15.19
C THR A 136 -0.50 -12.68 13.91
N THR A 137 -1.43 -13.64 14.02
CA THR A 137 -1.90 -14.44 12.87
C THR A 137 -2.60 -13.62 11.78
N GLU A 138 -3.19 -12.47 12.14
CA GLU A 138 -3.85 -11.56 11.20
C GLU A 138 -2.88 -10.82 10.28
N CYS A 139 -1.59 -10.88 10.56
CA CYS A 139 -0.56 -10.19 9.79
C CYS A 139 -0.22 -10.87 8.48
N TRP A 140 -0.51 -12.17 8.36
CA TRP A 140 -0.42 -12.93 7.13
C TRP A 140 -1.80 -13.10 6.51
N LYS A 141 -1.92 -12.73 5.26
CA LYS A 141 -3.12 -13.00 4.44
C LYS A 141 -2.76 -13.88 3.26
#